data_d74deaeb8619969a0466b68d4767eb3c
#
_entry.id   d74deaeb8619969a0466b68d4767eb3c
#
_cell.length_a   1.000
_cell.length_b   1.000
_cell.length_c   1.000
_cell.angle_alpha   90.00
_cell.angle_beta   90.00
_cell.angle_gamma   90.00
#
_symmetry.space_group_name_H-M   'P 1'
#
loop_
_entity.id
_entity.type
_entity.pdbx_description
1 polymer ?
#
loop_
_entity_poly.entity_id
_entity_poly.type
_entity_poly.pdbx_seq_one_letter_code
_entity_poly.pdbx_strand_id
1 'polypeptide(L)'
;MHFYIEHNFGHHLHVATSEDGATAKYNQSVYSFWITSVTKQYFDAWKNQKKLLKIKNSSFLSLKNDMVWYHLIQPLYLFFVYYFFSFEVMIFALVVGIISFLFLECINYIEHYGLQRQKLASGRYERVQPHHSWNSNFNIGRITLYELTRHSDHHYKSSKKYQILNSYKECPTLPVGYPASILLSFIPPLWFRIMNPRVPNEMKLDK
;
A
#
# COMPACT_ATOMS: atom_id res chain seq x y z
N MET A 1 4.77 6.32 9.12
CA MET A 1 4.88 5.37 10.26
C MET A 1 3.57 4.62 10.53
N HIS A 2 2.39 5.26 10.40
CA HIS A 2 1.09 4.56 10.52
C HIS A 2 0.94 3.37 9.56
N PHE A 3 1.63 3.40 8.42
CA PHE A 3 1.68 2.32 7.44
C PHE A 3 1.98 0.94 8.06
N TYR A 4 2.88 0.85 9.06
CA TYR A 4 3.17 -0.42 9.70
C TYR A 4 1.93 -1.08 10.33
N ILE A 5 1.10 -0.29 11.01
CA ILE A 5 -0.11 -0.81 11.67
C ILE A 5 -1.16 -1.14 10.60
N GLU A 6 -1.36 -0.23 9.66
CA GLU A 6 -2.36 -0.42 8.63
C GLU A 6 -2.01 -1.60 7.72
N HIS A 7 -0.78 -1.68 7.26
CA HIS A 7 -0.31 -2.75 6.38
C HIS A 7 -0.47 -4.14 7.02
N ASN A 8 -0.02 -4.31 8.26
CA ASN A 8 -0.05 -5.63 8.92
C ASN A 8 -1.43 -6.03 9.47
N PHE A 9 -2.23 -5.08 9.91
CA PHE A 9 -3.51 -5.35 10.60
C PHE A 9 -4.74 -4.87 9.83
N GLY A 10 -4.57 -4.22 8.70
CA GLY A 10 -5.62 -3.76 7.79
C GLY A 10 -5.46 -4.32 6.39
N HIS A 11 -4.50 -3.84 5.63
CA HIS A 11 -4.28 -4.15 4.23
C HIS A 11 -4.15 -5.66 3.94
N HIS A 12 -3.33 -6.41 4.66
CA HIS A 12 -3.20 -7.86 4.46
C HIS A 12 -4.51 -8.64 4.64
N LEU A 13 -5.43 -8.13 5.46
CA LEU A 13 -6.75 -8.73 5.66
C LEU A 13 -7.73 -8.33 4.55
N HIS A 14 -7.65 -7.08 4.10
CA HIS A 14 -8.63 -6.44 3.23
C HIS A 14 -8.15 -6.20 1.79
N VAL A 15 -6.93 -6.60 1.45
CA VAL A 15 -6.36 -6.41 0.10
C VAL A 15 -7.34 -6.84 -0.99
N ALA A 16 -7.42 -6.06 -2.06
CA ALA A 16 -8.34 -6.26 -3.18
C ALA A 16 -9.82 -6.25 -2.76
N THR A 17 -10.21 -5.44 -1.77
CA THR A 17 -11.62 -5.18 -1.43
C THR A 17 -11.87 -3.68 -1.31
N SER A 18 -13.14 -3.26 -1.31
CA SER A 18 -13.52 -1.86 -1.04
C SER A 18 -13.20 -1.39 0.39
N GLU A 19 -12.91 -2.33 1.29
CA GLU A 19 -12.53 -2.03 2.67
C GLU A 19 -11.05 -1.65 2.82
N ASP A 20 -10.24 -1.95 1.81
CA ASP A 20 -8.81 -1.65 1.78
C ASP A 20 -8.54 -0.24 1.25
N GLY A 21 -7.75 0.55 2.00
CA GLY A 21 -7.30 1.87 1.56
C GLY A 21 -6.22 1.82 0.50
N ALA A 22 -5.42 0.75 0.47
CA ALA A 22 -4.30 0.59 -0.45
C ALA A 22 -4.68 -0.09 -1.78
N THR A 23 -5.93 -0.50 -1.96
CA THR A 23 -6.43 -1.05 -3.23
C THR A 23 -7.00 0.05 -4.12
N ALA A 24 -6.32 0.31 -5.25
CA ALA A 24 -6.77 1.29 -6.23
C ALA A 24 -7.92 0.75 -7.08
N LYS A 25 -8.95 1.58 -7.29
CA LYS A 25 -10.10 1.21 -8.09
C LYS A 25 -9.79 1.21 -9.59
N TYR A 26 -10.58 0.47 -10.35
CA TYR A 26 -10.59 0.57 -11.81
C TYR A 26 -10.88 2.01 -12.26
N ASN A 27 -10.14 2.54 -13.21
CA ASN A 27 -10.20 3.94 -13.67
C ASN A 27 -9.86 5.02 -12.63
N GLN A 28 -9.35 4.67 -11.47
CA GLN A 28 -8.87 5.65 -10.50
C GLN A 28 -7.48 6.15 -10.90
N SER A 29 -7.27 7.47 -10.99
CA SER A 29 -5.94 8.04 -11.21
C SER A 29 -5.08 7.93 -9.95
N VAL A 30 -3.75 7.88 -10.10
CA VAL A 30 -2.81 7.88 -8.96
C VAL A 30 -3.00 9.09 -8.06
N TYR A 31 -3.34 10.26 -8.62
CA TYR A 31 -3.57 11.49 -7.87
C TYR A 31 -4.81 11.39 -6.96
N SER A 32 -5.92 10.89 -7.51
CA SER A 32 -7.13 10.62 -6.71
C SER A 32 -6.89 9.51 -5.70
N PHE A 33 -6.13 8.49 -6.06
CA PHE A 33 -5.74 7.41 -5.16
C PHE A 33 -4.94 7.93 -3.97
N TRP A 34 -3.96 8.81 -4.16
CA TRP A 34 -3.18 9.39 -3.06
C TRP A 34 -4.08 10.01 -1.99
N ILE A 35 -5.08 10.80 -2.40
CA ILE A 35 -5.98 11.46 -1.46
C ILE A 35 -6.82 10.42 -0.70
N THR A 36 -7.44 9.49 -1.42
CA THR A 36 -8.35 8.50 -0.82
C THR A 36 -7.58 7.48 0.02
N SER A 37 -6.45 7.00 -0.47
CA SER A 37 -5.61 5.99 0.18
C SER A 37 -5.02 6.51 1.48
N VAL A 38 -4.31 7.64 1.42
CA VAL A 38 -3.68 8.25 2.59
C VAL A 38 -4.68 8.54 3.70
N THR A 39 -5.81 9.14 3.33
CA THR A 39 -6.86 9.48 4.30
C THR A 39 -7.42 8.21 4.94
N LYS A 40 -7.79 7.22 4.13
CA LYS A 40 -8.38 5.98 4.63
C LYS A 40 -7.40 5.18 5.47
N GLN A 41 -6.18 4.97 5.00
CA GLN A 41 -5.14 4.23 5.73
C GLN A 41 -4.82 4.88 7.09
N TYR A 42 -4.77 6.21 7.15
CA TYR A 42 -4.52 6.92 8.41
C TYR A 42 -5.63 6.65 9.44
N PHE A 43 -6.89 6.77 9.06
CA PHE A 43 -8.00 6.49 9.98
C PHE A 43 -8.13 5.00 10.33
N ASP A 44 -7.86 4.12 9.39
CA ASP A 44 -7.89 2.67 9.63
C ASP A 44 -6.73 2.24 10.53
N ALA A 45 -5.54 2.86 10.45
CA ALA A 45 -4.45 2.64 11.38
C ALA A 45 -4.87 2.98 12.83
N TRP A 46 -5.57 4.11 13.06
CA TRP A 46 -6.10 4.43 14.38
C TRP A 46 -7.14 3.41 14.87
N LYS A 47 -8.05 2.95 13.99
CA LYS A 47 -9.03 1.91 14.34
C LYS A 47 -8.34 0.60 14.72
N ASN A 48 -7.35 0.18 13.93
CA ASN A 48 -6.59 -1.05 14.18
C ASN A 48 -5.76 -0.94 15.45
N GLN A 49 -5.09 0.19 15.70
CA GLN A 49 -4.38 0.43 16.96
C GLN A 49 -5.32 0.35 18.16
N LYS A 50 -6.52 0.94 18.07
CA LYS A 50 -7.52 0.86 19.14
C LYS A 50 -7.96 -0.58 19.43
N LYS A 51 -8.14 -1.41 18.38
CA LYS A 51 -8.41 -2.85 18.54
C LYS A 51 -7.25 -3.58 19.26
N LEU A 52 -6.01 -3.30 18.84
CA LEU A 52 -4.80 -3.89 19.44
C LEU A 52 -4.65 -3.52 20.92
N LEU A 53 -4.90 -2.27 21.28
CA LEU A 53 -4.88 -1.82 22.68
C LEU A 53 -5.94 -2.53 23.51
N LYS A 54 -7.16 -2.70 22.96
CA LYS A 54 -8.25 -3.45 23.65
C LYS A 54 -7.85 -4.90 23.90
N ILE A 55 -7.26 -5.59 22.91
CA ILE A 55 -6.76 -6.97 23.07
C ILE A 55 -5.68 -7.07 24.16
N LYS A 56 -4.82 -6.04 24.23
CA LYS A 56 -3.72 -5.96 25.22
C LYS A 56 -4.17 -5.39 26.56
N ASN A 57 -5.46 -5.17 26.79
CA ASN A 57 -6.03 -4.51 27.99
C ASN A 57 -5.28 -3.23 28.38
N SER A 58 -5.00 -2.36 27.39
CA SER A 58 -4.17 -1.18 27.56
C SER A 58 -4.96 0.10 27.24
N SER A 59 -4.70 1.18 27.99
CA SER A 59 -5.32 2.48 27.78
C SER A 59 -4.79 3.18 26.51
N PHE A 60 -5.53 4.20 26.04
CA PHE A 60 -5.13 5.01 24.89
C PHE A 60 -3.76 5.71 25.09
N LEU A 61 -3.48 6.21 26.30
CA LEU A 61 -2.21 6.86 26.64
C LEU A 61 -1.11 5.87 27.06
N SER A 62 -1.31 4.58 26.88
CA SER A 62 -0.31 3.57 27.18
C SER A 62 0.91 3.68 26.24
N LEU A 63 2.09 3.37 26.76
CA LEU A 63 3.33 3.21 25.98
C LEU A 63 3.21 2.14 24.87
N LYS A 64 2.15 1.30 24.89
CA LYS A 64 1.82 0.32 23.86
C LYS A 64 1.05 0.92 22.67
N ASN A 65 0.76 2.22 22.70
CA ASN A 65 0.10 2.91 21.60
C ASN A 65 1.13 3.45 20.59
N ASP A 66 1.40 2.65 19.55
CA ASP A 66 2.38 2.99 18.52
C ASP A 66 2.00 4.27 17.76
N MET A 67 0.68 4.53 17.57
CA MET A 67 0.22 5.75 16.89
C MET A 67 0.59 7.02 17.67
N VAL A 68 0.50 7.01 18.98
CA VAL A 68 0.95 8.14 19.82
C VAL A 68 2.45 8.38 19.62
N TRP A 69 3.26 7.32 19.66
CA TRP A 69 4.69 7.43 19.39
C TRP A 69 5.01 7.99 18.02
N TYR A 70 4.30 7.57 16.99
CA TYR A 70 4.52 8.10 15.63
C TYR A 70 4.23 9.60 15.55
N HIS A 71 3.20 10.09 16.27
CA HIS A 71 2.88 11.52 16.32
C HIS A 71 3.84 12.34 17.18
N LEU A 72 4.56 11.73 18.11
CA LEU A 72 5.60 12.38 18.89
C LEU A 72 6.96 12.38 18.20
N ILE A 73 7.36 11.25 17.63
CA ILE A 73 8.69 11.09 17.04
C ILE A 73 8.86 11.95 15.77
N GLN A 74 7.83 12.06 14.94
CA GLN A 74 7.95 12.82 13.68
C GLN A 74 8.18 14.33 13.91
N PRO A 75 7.37 15.04 14.72
CA PRO A 75 7.65 16.44 15.04
C PRO A 75 8.97 16.62 15.79
N LEU A 76 9.30 15.70 16.69
CA LEU A 76 10.57 15.74 17.42
C LEU A 76 11.78 15.61 16.47
N TYR A 77 11.70 14.72 15.49
CA TYR A 77 12.71 14.61 14.43
C TYR A 77 12.87 15.93 13.66
N LEU A 78 11.77 16.53 13.20
CA LEU A 78 11.81 17.81 12.50
C LEU A 78 12.33 18.96 13.39
N PHE A 79 11.98 18.96 14.67
CA PHE A 79 12.52 19.90 15.65
C PHE A 79 14.04 19.77 15.78
N PHE A 80 14.60 18.56 15.88
CA PHE A 80 16.04 18.36 15.95
C PHE A 80 16.74 18.74 14.64
N VAL A 81 16.14 18.44 13.49
CA VAL A 81 16.68 18.89 12.20
C VAL A 81 16.74 20.42 12.16
N TYR A 82 15.69 21.11 12.60
CA TYR A 82 15.69 22.57 12.72
C TYR A 82 16.76 23.06 13.68
N TYR A 83 16.85 22.48 14.87
CA TYR A 83 17.76 22.92 15.95
C TYR A 83 19.24 22.75 15.58
N PHE A 84 19.62 21.62 14.96
CA PHE A 84 21.03 21.33 14.65
C PHE A 84 21.48 21.86 13.29
N PHE A 85 20.56 22.18 12.38
CA PHE A 85 20.92 22.63 11.04
C PHE A 85 20.32 24.01 10.75
N SER A 86 19.11 24.06 10.15
CA SER A 86 18.39 25.31 9.89
C SER A 86 16.92 25.03 9.54
N PHE A 87 16.13 26.11 9.41
CA PHE A 87 14.74 26.03 8.96
C PHE A 87 14.63 25.47 7.54
N GLU A 88 15.52 25.87 6.63
CA GLU A 88 15.51 25.41 5.24
C GLU A 88 15.77 23.91 5.15
N VAL A 89 16.72 23.39 5.96
CA VAL A 89 17.02 21.95 6.02
C VAL A 89 15.84 21.18 6.61
N MET A 90 15.15 21.73 7.59
CA MET A 90 13.91 21.12 8.13
C MET A 90 12.81 21.05 7.07
N ILE A 91 12.59 22.14 6.31
CA ILE A 91 11.61 22.13 5.20
C ILE A 91 12.01 21.12 4.12
N PHE A 92 13.29 21.06 3.78
CA PHE A 92 13.79 20.06 2.83
C PHE A 92 13.52 18.62 3.33
N ALA A 93 13.82 18.33 4.60
CA ALA A 93 13.55 17.02 5.20
C ALA A 93 12.05 16.66 5.17
N LEU A 94 11.18 17.63 5.45
CA LEU A 94 9.72 17.46 5.37
C LEU A 94 9.28 17.13 3.93
N VAL A 95 9.76 17.90 2.95
CA VAL A 95 9.44 17.68 1.52
C VAL A 95 9.91 16.30 1.06
N VAL A 96 11.14 15.91 1.40
CA VAL A 96 11.66 14.56 1.10
C VAL A 96 10.79 13.48 1.74
N GLY A 97 10.36 13.68 2.99
CA GLY A 97 9.45 12.76 3.68
C GLY A 97 8.11 12.59 2.95
N ILE A 98 7.51 13.69 2.50
CA ILE A 98 6.25 13.68 1.74
C ILE A 98 6.44 12.96 0.40
N ILE A 99 7.48 13.28 -0.35
CA ILE A 99 7.78 12.65 -1.65
C ILE A 99 7.97 11.13 -1.46
N SER A 100 8.79 10.72 -0.48
CA SER A 100 9.05 9.31 -0.18
C SER A 100 7.77 8.54 0.15
N PHE A 101 6.89 9.15 0.91
CA PHE A 101 5.59 8.58 1.25
C PHE A 101 4.67 8.46 0.02
N LEU A 102 4.61 9.47 -0.84
CA LEU A 102 3.83 9.42 -2.08
C LEU A 102 4.37 8.37 -3.05
N PHE A 103 5.69 8.14 -3.08
CA PHE A 103 6.29 7.03 -3.85
C PHE A 103 5.87 5.66 -3.30
N LEU A 104 5.77 5.49 -1.99
CA LEU A 104 5.23 4.27 -1.39
C LEU A 104 3.77 4.05 -1.83
N GLU A 105 2.95 5.11 -1.84
CA GLU A 105 1.59 5.02 -2.36
C GLU A 105 1.52 4.71 -3.86
N CYS A 106 2.50 5.16 -4.67
CA CYS A 106 2.59 4.73 -6.07
C CYS A 106 2.84 3.21 -6.18
N ILE A 107 3.63 2.63 -5.28
CA ILE A 107 3.86 1.18 -5.25
C ILE A 107 2.53 0.48 -4.93
N ASN A 108 1.83 0.87 -3.86
CA ASN A 108 0.50 0.34 -3.55
C ASN A 108 -0.47 0.44 -4.74
N TYR A 109 -0.46 1.60 -5.43
CA TYR A 109 -1.30 1.85 -6.59
C TYR A 109 -1.05 0.85 -7.73
N ILE A 110 0.21 0.66 -8.13
CA ILE A 110 0.54 -0.22 -9.26
C ILE A 110 0.36 -1.69 -8.92
N GLU A 111 0.52 -2.08 -7.64
CA GLU A 111 0.37 -3.45 -7.15
C GLU A 111 -1.09 -3.90 -7.05
N HIS A 112 -2.02 -2.97 -6.84
CA HIS A 112 -3.42 -3.29 -6.56
C HIS A 112 -4.43 -2.64 -7.52
N TYR A 113 -3.94 -2.02 -8.61
CA TYR A 113 -4.81 -1.32 -9.55
C TYR A 113 -5.88 -2.22 -10.17
N GLY A 114 -7.15 -1.93 -9.89
CA GLY A 114 -8.32 -2.51 -10.53
C GLY A 114 -8.59 -3.99 -10.20
N LEU A 115 -7.79 -4.62 -9.33
CA LEU A 115 -8.00 -6.01 -8.94
C LEU A 115 -8.88 -6.08 -7.69
N GLN A 116 -9.93 -6.91 -7.73
CA GLN A 116 -10.89 -7.02 -6.63
C GLN A 116 -11.27 -8.46 -6.34
N ARG A 117 -11.42 -8.79 -5.05
CA ARG A 117 -12.00 -10.04 -4.58
C ARG A 117 -13.52 -10.01 -4.69
N GLN A 118 -14.10 -11.12 -5.08
CA GLN A 118 -15.54 -11.25 -5.16
C GLN A 118 -16.17 -11.41 -3.78
N LYS A 119 -17.34 -10.81 -3.61
CA LYS A 119 -18.16 -10.99 -2.42
C LYS A 119 -19.02 -12.22 -2.58
N LEU A 120 -18.87 -13.19 -1.68
CA LEU A 120 -19.61 -14.44 -1.68
C LEU A 120 -21.07 -14.22 -1.20
N ALA A 121 -21.95 -15.18 -1.47
CA ALA A 121 -23.34 -15.16 -0.99
C ALA A 121 -23.45 -15.06 0.54
N SER A 122 -22.42 -15.48 1.28
CA SER A 122 -22.32 -15.32 2.73
C SER A 122 -22.06 -13.89 3.21
N GLY A 123 -21.87 -12.92 2.29
CA GLY A 123 -21.49 -11.55 2.57
C GLY A 123 -20.01 -11.35 2.85
N ARG A 124 -19.20 -12.41 2.89
CA ARG A 124 -17.75 -12.34 3.07
C ARG A 124 -17.05 -12.26 1.72
N TYR A 125 -15.87 -11.68 1.70
CA TYR A 125 -15.00 -11.76 0.52
C TYR A 125 -14.35 -13.14 0.41
N GLU A 126 -14.11 -13.60 -0.79
CA GLU A 126 -13.28 -14.78 -1.05
C GLU A 126 -11.88 -14.61 -0.44
N ARG A 127 -11.17 -15.72 -0.24
CA ARG A 127 -9.79 -15.67 0.26
C ARG A 127 -8.88 -15.02 -0.76
N VAL A 128 -7.85 -14.31 -0.27
CA VAL A 128 -6.78 -13.78 -1.12
C VAL A 128 -6.18 -14.92 -1.96
N GLN A 129 -6.09 -14.69 -3.26
CA GLN A 129 -5.46 -15.58 -4.23
C GLN A 129 -4.35 -14.86 -4.98
N PRO A 130 -3.42 -15.57 -5.63
CA PRO A 130 -2.32 -14.93 -6.33
C PRO A 130 -2.75 -13.95 -7.45
N HIS A 131 -3.95 -14.09 -7.99
CA HIS A 131 -4.46 -13.19 -9.03
C HIS A 131 -5.07 -11.87 -8.51
N HIS A 132 -5.04 -11.62 -7.21
CA HIS A 132 -5.55 -10.39 -6.59
C HIS A 132 -4.49 -9.28 -6.42
N SER A 133 -3.28 -9.48 -6.91
CA SER A 133 -2.23 -8.47 -6.91
C SER A 133 -1.36 -8.60 -8.16
N TRP A 134 -0.86 -7.45 -8.66
CA TRP A 134 0.05 -7.42 -9.80
C TRP A 134 1.46 -7.82 -9.39
N ASN A 135 2.10 -8.67 -10.19
CA ASN A 135 3.49 -9.05 -10.06
C ASN A 135 4.40 -8.29 -11.03
N SER A 136 5.68 -8.28 -10.72
CA SER A 136 6.72 -7.92 -11.67
C SER A 136 7.93 -8.85 -11.53
N ASN A 137 8.36 -9.43 -12.64
CA ASN A 137 9.51 -10.33 -12.69
C ASN A 137 10.78 -9.65 -13.25
N PHE A 138 10.76 -8.33 -13.44
CA PHE A 138 11.91 -7.57 -13.93
C PHE A 138 13.03 -7.53 -12.89
N ASN A 139 14.25 -7.89 -13.29
CA ASN A 139 15.39 -8.09 -12.40
C ASN A 139 15.73 -6.87 -11.54
N ILE A 140 15.68 -5.66 -12.09
CA ILE A 140 16.00 -4.43 -11.34
C ILE A 140 15.04 -4.30 -10.15
N GLY A 141 13.72 -4.39 -10.37
CA GLY A 141 12.73 -4.31 -9.29
C GLY A 141 12.91 -5.41 -8.25
N ARG A 142 13.15 -6.64 -8.69
CA ARG A 142 13.40 -7.78 -7.80
C ARG A 142 14.61 -7.56 -6.89
N ILE A 143 15.71 -7.08 -7.43
CA ILE A 143 16.95 -6.83 -6.67
C ILE A 143 16.76 -5.64 -5.72
N THR A 144 16.24 -4.52 -6.21
CA THR A 144 16.13 -3.27 -5.41
C THR A 144 15.05 -3.34 -4.34
N LEU A 145 13.99 -4.14 -4.54
CA LEU A 145 12.87 -4.30 -3.62
C LEU A 145 12.85 -5.68 -2.95
N TYR A 146 13.98 -6.38 -2.89
CA TYR A 146 14.14 -7.64 -2.16
C TYR A 146 13.05 -8.68 -2.49
N GLU A 147 12.80 -8.94 -3.79
CA GLU A 147 11.77 -9.85 -4.29
C GLU A 147 10.31 -9.44 -3.97
N LEU A 148 10.05 -8.32 -3.30
CA LEU A 148 8.68 -7.86 -3.00
C LEU A 148 7.85 -7.58 -4.24
N THR A 149 8.48 -7.44 -5.41
CA THR A 149 7.77 -7.35 -6.69
C THR A 149 7.03 -8.63 -7.08
N ARG A 150 7.26 -9.74 -6.37
CA ARG A 150 6.43 -10.95 -6.35
C ARG A 150 5.28 -10.81 -5.37
N HIS A 151 4.55 -9.72 -5.52
CA HIS A 151 3.59 -9.21 -4.56
C HIS A 151 2.39 -10.12 -4.35
N SER A 152 1.99 -10.87 -5.38
CA SER A 152 0.93 -11.86 -5.29
C SER A 152 1.21 -12.95 -4.26
N ASP A 153 2.45 -13.47 -4.21
CA ASP A 153 2.82 -14.50 -3.23
C ASP A 153 2.98 -13.92 -1.83
N HIS A 154 3.42 -12.66 -1.74
CA HIS A 154 3.47 -11.92 -0.49
C HIS A 154 2.08 -11.83 0.17
N HIS A 155 1.04 -11.48 -0.59
CA HIS A 155 -0.33 -11.44 -0.07
C HIS A 155 -0.95 -12.82 0.13
N TYR A 156 -0.71 -13.75 -0.78
CA TYR A 156 -1.25 -15.10 -0.67
C TYR A 156 -0.76 -15.84 0.56
N LYS A 157 0.52 -15.63 0.95
CA LYS A 157 1.16 -16.21 2.13
C LYS A 157 2.01 -15.17 2.86
N SER A 158 1.37 -14.25 3.54
CA SER A 158 2.01 -13.08 4.20
C SER A 158 3.09 -13.45 5.26
N SER A 159 3.07 -14.67 5.77
CA SER A 159 4.13 -15.17 6.68
C SER A 159 5.40 -15.62 5.96
N LYS A 160 5.39 -15.65 4.62
CA LYS A 160 6.52 -16.10 3.81
C LYS A 160 7.60 -15.04 3.75
N LYS A 161 8.85 -15.45 3.95
CA LYS A 161 9.99 -14.52 3.85
C LYS A 161 10.19 -14.07 2.40
N TYR A 162 10.61 -12.81 2.19
CA TYR A 162 10.78 -12.23 0.86
C TYR A 162 11.72 -13.02 -0.05
N GLN A 163 12.78 -13.62 0.51
CA GLN A 163 13.79 -14.37 -0.24
C GLN A 163 13.24 -15.60 -0.98
N ILE A 164 12.09 -16.13 -0.54
CA ILE A 164 11.50 -17.35 -1.05
C ILE A 164 10.13 -17.13 -1.71
N LEU A 165 9.82 -15.87 -2.07
CA LEU A 165 8.61 -15.53 -2.79
C LEU A 165 8.64 -16.11 -4.21
N ASN A 166 7.53 -16.71 -4.63
CA ASN A 166 7.38 -17.34 -5.93
C ASN A 166 6.60 -16.44 -6.91
N SER A 167 6.79 -16.65 -8.19
CA SER A 167 5.92 -16.14 -9.23
C SER A 167 5.08 -17.29 -9.76
N TYR A 168 3.75 -17.14 -9.74
CA TYR A 168 2.81 -18.12 -10.29
C TYR A 168 2.42 -17.72 -11.71
N LYS A 169 2.12 -18.68 -12.57
CA LYS A 169 1.73 -18.42 -13.97
C LYS A 169 0.39 -17.70 -14.09
N GLU A 170 -0.52 -17.94 -13.12
CA GLU A 170 -1.85 -17.33 -13.02
C GLU A 170 -1.84 -15.90 -12.49
N CYS A 171 -0.71 -15.41 -11.99
CA CYS A 171 -0.62 -14.04 -11.47
C CYS A 171 -0.64 -13.02 -12.59
N PRO A 172 -1.43 -11.96 -12.48
CA PRO A 172 -1.34 -10.85 -13.39
C PRO A 172 0.03 -10.17 -13.25
N THR A 173 0.63 -9.82 -14.38
CA THR A 173 1.98 -9.25 -14.42
C THR A 173 1.95 -7.85 -15.01
N LEU A 174 2.64 -6.91 -14.37
CA LEU A 174 2.83 -5.57 -14.90
C LEU A 174 3.56 -5.63 -16.25
N PRO A 175 3.16 -4.81 -17.24
CA PRO A 175 3.74 -4.82 -18.57
C PRO A 175 5.19 -4.34 -18.61
N VAL A 176 5.60 -3.58 -17.60
CA VAL A 176 6.95 -3.01 -17.42
C VAL A 176 7.37 -3.10 -15.94
N GLY A 177 8.67 -2.91 -15.65
CA GLY A 177 9.18 -2.93 -14.28
C GLY A 177 8.62 -1.79 -13.41
N TYR A 178 8.74 -1.89 -12.10
CA TYR A 178 8.19 -0.91 -11.13
C TYR A 178 8.55 0.54 -11.42
N PRO A 179 9.82 0.91 -11.68
CA PRO A 179 10.15 2.31 -11.98
C PRO A 179 9.37 2.86 -13.17
N ALA A 180 9.29 2.09 -14.26
CA ALA A 180 8.55 2.49 -15.45
C ALA A 180 7.02 2.50 -15.22
N SER A 181 6.48 1.56 -14.42
CA SER A 181 5.06 1.53 -14.04
C SER A 181 4.69 2.74 -13.19
N ILE A 182 5.53 3.16 -12.26
CA ILE A 182 5.33 4.37 -11.45
C ILE A 182 5.30 5.61 -12.36
N LEU A 183 6.29 5.77 -13.25
CA LEU A 183 6.30 6.89 -14.20
C LEU A 183 5.07 6.89 -15.11
N LEU A 184 4.66 5.73 -15.58
CA LEU A 184 3.48 5.56 -16.41
C LEU A 184 2.19 5.94 -15.65
N SER A 185 2.10 5.65 -14.36
CA SER A 185 0.94 5.96 -13.52
C SER A 185 0.69 7.48 -13.37
N PHE A 186 1.74 8.31 -13.52
CA PHE A 186 1.61 9.77 -13.51
C PHE A 186 0.95 10.34 -14.77
N ILE A 187 0.74 9.51 -15.79
CA ILE A 187 0.00 9.88 -17.02
C ILE A 187 -1.27 9.02 -17.08
N PRO A 188 -2.36 9.38 -16.34
CA PRO A 188 -3.53 8.52 -16.19
C PRO A 188 -4.16 8.04 -17.50
N PRO A 189 -4.30 8.85 -18.57
CA PRO A 189 -4.86 8.35 -19.82
C PRO A 189 -4.04 7.22 -20.46
N LEU A 190 -2.70 7.31 -20.35
CA LEU A 190 -1.80 6.29 -20.87
C LEU A 190 -1.80 5.05 -19.96
N TRP A 191 -1.80 5.24 -18.64
CA TRP A 191 -1.96 4.17 -17.66
C TRP A 191 -3.24 3.36 -17.92
N PHE A 192 -4.37 4.04 -18.03
CA PHE A 192 -5.66 3.38 -18.28
C PHE A 192 -5.68 2.64 -19.61
N ARG A 193 -5.15 3.24 -20.68
CA ARG A 193 -5.05 2.59 -21.99
C ARG A 193 -4.26 1.29 -21.94
N ILE A 194 -3.21 1.23 -21.11
CA ILE A 194 -2.33 0.07 -21.00
C ILE A 194 -2.89 -0.94 -19.98
N MET A 195 -3.34 -0.49 -18.81
CA MET A 195 -3.69 -1.40 -17.72
C MET A 195 -5.13 -1.90 -17.76
N ASN A 196 -6.09 -1.08 -18.18
CA ASN A 196 -7.50 -1.48 -18.18
C ASN A 196 -7.82 -2.74 -19.02
N PRO A 197 -7.22 -2.96 -20.20
CA PRO A 197 -7.42 -4.21 -20.94
C PRO A 197 -6.88 -5.45 -20.21
N ARG A 198 -5.97 -5.29 -19.25
CA ARG A 198 -5.33 -6.36 -18.48
C ARG A 198 -6.08 -6.71 -17.19
N VAL A 199 -6.96 -5.83 -16.72
CA VAL A 199 -7.82 -6.12 -15.56
C VAL A 199 -8.93 -7.08 -16.00
N PRO A 200 -9.11 -8.23 -15.30
CA PRO A 200 -10.18 -9.17 -15.58
C PRO A 200 -11.57 -8.52 -15.54
N ASN A 201 -12.46 -8.88 -16.44
CA ASN A 201 -13.79 -8.24 -16.54
C ASN A 201 -14.63 -8.44 -15.27
N GLU A 202 -14.51 -9.59 -14.61
CA GLU A 202 -15.17 -9.94 -13.36
C GLU A 202 -14.73 -9.09 -12.16
N MET A 203 -13.57 -8.44 -12.26
CA MET A 203 -13.01 -7.56 -11.22
C MET A 203 -13.32 -6.07 -11.44
N LYS A 204 -13.92 -5.70 -12.58
CA LYS A 204 -14.29 -4.31 -12.92
C LYS A 204 -15.63 -3.91 -12.29
N LEU A 205 -15.79 -4.08 -10.99
CA LEU A 205 -17.09 -3.95 -10.32
C LEU A 205 -17.60 -2.50 -10.15
N ASP A 206 -16.76 -1.50 -10.32
CA ASP A 206 -17.14 -0.07 -10.22
C ASP A 206 -17.20 0.56 -11.63
N LYS A 207 -18.27 0.30 -12.35
CA LYS A 207 -18.70 1.12 -13.50
C LYS A 207 -19.66 2.19 -13.04
#